data_e51a53068a59abb01b49f65f01aabdfa
#
_entry.id   e51a53068a59abb01b49f65f01aabdfa
#
_cell.length_a   1.000
_cell.length_b   1.000
_cell.length_c   1.000
_cell.angle_alpha   90.00
_cell.angle_beta   90.00
_cell.angle_gamma   90.00
#
_symmetry.space_group_name_H-M   'P 1'
#
loop_
_entity.id
_entity.type
_entity.pdbx_description
1 polymer ?
#
loop_
_entity_poly.entity_id
_entity_poly.type
_entity_poly.pdbx_seq_one_letter_code
_entity_poly.pdbx_strand_id
1 'polypeptide(L)'
;MPNSTMIILKGSEVESLLSGRESEIIQAVRTAYESHAAGNSSLPHSTFLRFPDDQLDRIIALPAYLGGDHGGAGIKWVSSFPGNLERGIDRASAVIILNSVTTGRPHAILEASIISAKRTAASAALAARTLHTHRNVPSVSLIGCGLINFEIQRFLMSVFPSIKTLYLYDLKVDRAVQFKAACKKAFAHISAEVVTDLNELLGASDLVSIATTAIQPYIRDFAALAPGSTVLHVSLRDLAPEVILSCDNVVDDVDHVCRAQTSVHLAEQLTGTREFIRCSLADVTSGRAPARKDADSITVFSPFGLGVLDIAVSNLAYASAIKLNQGTLIKSFLPGPWTERI
;
A
#
# COMPACT_ATOMS: atom_id res chain seq x y z
N MET A 1 7.87 -30.15 -0.59
CA MET A 1 9.06 -30.07 -1.48
C MET A 1 10.28 -30.61 -0.76
N PRO A 2 11.29 -31.18 -1.44
CA PRO A 2 12.55 -31.55 -0.77
C PRO A 2 13.16 -30.31 -0.10
N ASN A 3 13.76 -30.51 1.08
CA ASN A 3 14.25 -29.46 1.97
C ASN A 3 15.29 -28.46 1.39
N SER A 4 15.73 -28.63 0.15
CA SER A 4 16.72 -27.79 -0.55
C SER A 4 16.20 -27.17 -1.85
N THR A 5 14.90 -27.26 -2.14
CA THR A 5 14.31 -26.68 -3.36
C THR A 5 13.79 -25.29 -3.06
N MET A 6 14.13 -24.33 -3.92
CA MET A 6 13.62 -22.97 -3.90
C MET A 6 12.77 -22.72 -5.15
N ILE A 7 11.69 -21.95 -5.04
CA ILE A 7 10.92 -21.45 -6.17
C ILE A 7 11.22 -19.98 -6.43
N ILE A 8 11.34 -19.61 -7.69
CA ILE A 8 11.46 -18.20 -8.12
C ILE A 8 10.22 -17.86 -8.95
N LEU A 9 9.52 -16.78 -8.57
CA LEU A 9 8.39 -16.23 -9.31
C LEU A 9 8.79 -14.89 -9.96
N LYS A 10 8.70 -14.86 -11.30
CA LYS A 10 8.94 -13.67 -12.12
C LYS A 10 7.75 -12.71 -12.06
N GLY A 11 7.94 -11.46 -12.47
CA GLY A 11 6.89 -10.46 -12.50
C GLY A 11 5.65 -10.88 -13.29
N SER A 12 5.83 -11.47 -14.47
CA SER A 12 4.69 -11.96 -15.27
C SER A 12 3.92 -13.10 -14.62
N GLU A 13 4.58 -13.94 -13.84
CA GLU A 13 3.94 -15.02 -13.06
C GLU A 13 3.18 -14.45 -11.87
N VAL A 14 3.81 -13.53 -11.11
CA VAL A 14 3.16 -12.82 -9.99
C VAL A 14 1.94 -12.04 -10.47
N GLU A 15 2.04 -11.31 -11.59
CA GLU A 15 0.90 -10.59 -12.17
C GLU A 15 -0.23 -11.55 -12.54
N SER A 16 0.06 -12.64 -13.24
CA SER A 16 -0.94 -13.64 -13.62
C SER A 16 -1.62 -14.29 -12.42
N LEU A 17 -0.86 -14.59 -11.35
CA LEU A 17 -1.36 -15.21 -10.13
C LEU A 17 -2.27 -14.31 -9.29
N LEU A 18 -2.10 -12.98 -9.40
CA LEU A 18 -2.82 -12.00 -8.58
C LEU A 18 -3.86 -11.19 -9.37
N SER A 19 -3.87 -11.26 -10.71
CA SER A 19 -4.81 -10.51 -11.55
C SER A 19 -6.24 -10.99 -11.35
N GLY A 20 -7.20 -10.04 -11.23
CA GLY A 20 -8.61 -10.34 -11.04
C GLY A 20 -8.99 -10.89 -9.66
N ARG A 21 -8.05 -10.83 -8.71
CA ARG A 21 -8.25 -11.36 -7.35
C ARG A 21 -8.29 -10.27 -6.27
N GLU A 22 -8.77 -9.08 -6.64
CA GLU A 22 -8.83 -7.91 -5.76
C GLU A 22 -9.50 -8.24 -4.42
N SER A 23 -10.63 -8.93 -4.42
CA SER A 23 -11.35 -9.31 -3.21
C SER A 23 -10.55 -10.24 -2.29
N GLU A 24 -9.83 -11.21 -2.86
CA GLU A 24 -8.99 -12.12 -2.08
C GLU A 24 -7.78 -11.39 -1.48
N ILE A 25 -7.17 -10.49 -2.25
CA ILE A 25 -6.04 -9.68 -1.80
C ILE A 25 -6.49 -8.73 -0.68
N ILE A 26 -7.66 -8.08 -0.81
CA ILE A 26 -8.25 -7.25 0.26
C ILE A 26 -8.48 -8.09 1.53
N GLN A 27 -8.99 -9.31 1.39
CA GLN A 27 -9.22 -10.18 2.53
C GLN A 27 -7.90 -10.61 3.19
N ALA A 28 -6.86 -10.93 2.42
CA ALA A 28 -5.54 -11.26 2.95
C ALA A 28 -4.93 -10.07 3.73
N VAL A 29 -5.05 -8.85 3.19
CA VAL A 29 -4.62 -7.61 3.85
C VAL A 29 -5.41 -7.36 5.14
N ARG A 30 -6.74 -7.55 5.12
CA ARG A 30 -7.58 -7.43 6.31
C ARG A 30 -7.13 -8.40 7.42
N THR A 31 -7.00 -9.68 7.07
CA THR A 31 -6.55 -10.72 8.02
C THR A 31 -5.17 -10.38 8.60
N ALA A 32 -4.24 -9.85 7.78
CA ALA A 32 -2.92 -9.47 8.24
C ALA A 32 -2.97 -8.30 9.23
N TYR A 33 -3.79 -7.28 8.99
CA TYR A 33 -4.00 -6.19 9.93
C TYR A 33 -4.60 -6.66 11.25
N GLU A 34 -5.64 -7.49 11.19
CA GLU A 34 -6.32 -8.02 12.38
C GLU A 34 -5.38 -8.93 13.19
N SER A 35 -4.58 -9.77 12.52
CA SER A 35 -3.57 -10.62 13.15
C SER A 35 -2.46 -9.81 13.82
N HIS A 36 -2.00 -8.74 13.15
CA HIS A 36 -1.01 -7.81 13.70
C HIS A 36 -1.54 -7.11 14.95
N ALA A 37 -2.73 -6.55 14.89
CA ALA A 37 -3.37 -5.89 16.04
C ALA A 37 -3.71 -6.83 17.20
N ALA A 38 -3.83 -8.13 16.94
CA ALA A 38 -3.97 -9.18 17.97
C ALA A 38 -2.62 -9.62 18.57
N GLY A 39 -1.49 -9.01 18.17
CA GLY A 39 -0.16 -9.38 18.64
C GLY A 39 0.40 -10.66 18.02
N ASN A 40 -0.26 -11.22 16.99
CA ASN A 40 0.19 -12.44 16.32
C ASN A 40 1.10 -12.13 15.11
N SER A 41 2.08 -11.29 15.33
CA SER A 41 3.09 -10.92 14.33
C SER A 41 4.36 -10.42 15.00
N SER A 42 5.43 -10.37 14.22
CA SER A 42 6.66 -9.65 14.59
C SER A 42 7.02 -8.72 13.42
N LEU A 43 7.08 -7.44 13.71
CA LEU A 43 7.26 -6.40 12.71
C LEU A 43 8.33 -5.40 13.16
N PRO A 44 9.62 -5.73 12.97
CA PRO A 44 10.70 -4.80 13.22
C PRO A 44 10.56 -3.55 12.34
N HIS A 45 11.06 -2.42 12.82
CA HIS A 45 11.07 -1.20 12.03
C HIS A 45 11.86 -1.36 10.72
N SER A 46 11.35 -0.75 9.65
CA SER A 46 12.04 -0.74 8.36
C SER A 46 13.42 -0.11 8.46
N THR A 47 14.40 -0.75 7.82
CA THR A 47 15.77 -0.24 7.72
C THR A 47 15.99 0.38 6.35
N PHE A 48 16.53 1.60 6.32
CA PHE A 48 16.78 2.37 5.11
C PHE A 48 18.27 2.35 4.77
N LEU A 49 18.62 1.73 3.67
CA LEU A 49 19.93 1.91 3.05
C LEU A 49 19.85 3.19 2.19
N ARG A 50 20.66 4.18 2.53
CA ARG A 50 20.76 5.46 1.83
C ARG A 50 22.13 5.58 1.18
N PHE A 51 22.19 6.34 0.10
CA PHE A 51 23.43 6.59 -0.63
C PHE A 51 24.01 7.94 -0.19
N PRO A 52 25.34 8.01 0.13
CA PRO A 52 25.93 9.24 0.63
C PRO A 52 25.77 10.44 -0.30
N ASP A 53 25.86 10.20 -1.61
CA ASP A 53 25.84 11.23 -2.63
C ASP A 53 24.44 11.49 -3.23
N ASP A 54 23.42 10.72 -2.83
CA ASP A 54 22.03 10.86 -3.28
C ASP A 54 21.05 10.62 -2.13
N GLN A 55 20.39 11.70 -1.69
CA GLN A 55 19.43 11.65 -0.59
C GLN A 55 18.03 11.15 -1.02
N LEU A 56 17.73 11.11 -2.30
CA LEU A 56 16.43 10.71 -2.84
C LEU A 56 16.36 9.20 -3.04
N ASP A 57 17.47 8.61 -3.47
CA ASP A 57 17.57 7.19 -3.71
C ASP A 57 17.71 6.41 -2.39
N ARG A 58 17.00 5.31 -2.31
CA ARG A 58 17.03 4.44 -1.12
C ARG A 58 16.62 3.02 -1.46
N ILE A 59 17.13 2.09 -0.66
CA ILE A 59 16.62 0.71 -0.62
C ILE A 59 16.15 0.44 0.80
N ILE A 60 15.00 -0.24 0.95
CA ILE A 60 14.33 -0.41 2.23
C ILE A 60 14.16 -1.91 2.50
N ALA A 61 14.60 -2.34 3.67
CA ALA A 61 14.37 -3.68 4.21
C ALA A 61 13.12 -3.66 5.10
N LEU A 62 12.17 -4.55 4.82
CA LEU A 62 10.95 -4.72 5.61
C LEU A 62 10.82 -6.20 6.01
N PRO A 63 11.55 -6.65 7.04
CA PRO A 63 11.36 -7.99 7.59
C PRO A 63 10.02 -8.06 8.31
N ALA A 64 9.35 -9.22 8.23
CA ALA A 64 8.10 -9.45 8.94
C ALA A 64 7.84 -10.94 9.17
N TYR A 65 7.19 -11.23 10.29
CA TYR A 65 6.51 -12.48 10.57
C TYR A 65 5.03 -12.22 10.78
N LEU A 66 4.20 -13.01 10.14
CA LEU A 66 2.74 -13.03 10.30
C LEU A 66 2.34 -14.42 10.77
N GLY A 67 1.62 -14.53 11.87
CA GLY A 67 1.08 -15.78 12.37
C GLY A 67 -0.27 -16.15 11.74
N GLY A 68 -0.80 -17.32 12.09
CA GLY A 68 -2.07 -17.86 11.60
C GLY A 68 -1.91 -18.73 10.35
N ASP A 69 -3.05 -19.27 9.85
CA ASP A 69 -3.09 -20.28 8.78
C ASP A 69 -2.50 -19.81 7.44
N HIS A 70 -2.54 -18.52 7.18
CA HIS A 70 -1.95 -17.88 6.00
C HIS A 70 -0.68 -17.10 6.34
N GLY A 71 -0.11 -17.37 7.51
CA GLY A 71 1.07 -16.74 8.04
C GLY A 71 2.35 -17.16 7.33
N GLY A 72 3.43 -16.47 7.66
CA GLY A 72 4.77 -16.74 7.12
C GLY A 72 5.80 -15.77 7.63
N ALA A 73 7.05 -16.00 7.29
CA ALA A 73 8.15 -15.11 7.60
C ALA A 73 8.90 -14.75 6.32
N GLY A 74 9.49 -13.56 6.30
CA GLY A 74 10.29 -13.15 5.16
C GLY A 74 10.72 -11.70 5.22
N ILE A 75 11.24 -11.24 4.12
CA ILE A 75 11.70 -9.85 3.97
C ILE A 75 11.36 -9.33 2.58
N LYS A 76 10.81 -8.11 2.52
CA LYS A 76 10.79 -7.34 1.28
C LYS A 76 12.03 -6.45 1.24
N TRP A 77 12.74 -6.49 0.11
CA TRP A 77 13.82 -5.60 -0.23
C TRP A 77 13.37 -4.74 -1.42
N VAL A 78 13.04 -3.46 -1.18
CA VAL A 78 12.43 -2.57 -2.18
C VAL A 78 13.29 -1.33 -2.39
N SER A 79 13.61 -1.04 -3.65
CA SER A 79 14.27 0.20 -4.05
C SER A 79 13.27 1.30 -4.37
N SER A 80 13.66 2.53 -4.20
CA SER A 80 12.95 3.73 -4.64
C SER A 80 13.97 4.73 -5.19
N PHE A 81 14.01 4.80 -6.51
CA PHE A 81 14.93 5.63 -7.31
C PHE A 81 14.10 6.55 -8.20
N PRO A 82 13.75 7.78 -7.75
CA PRO A 82 12.91 8.69 -8.51
C PRO A 82 13.45 9.05 -9.90
N GLY A 83 14.76 9.15 -10.06
CA GLY A 83 15.42 9.44 -11.34
C GLY A 83 15.26 8.36 -12.41
N ASN A 84 14.80 7.16 -12.06
CA ASN A 84 14.51 6.10 -13.02
C ASN A 84 13.41 6.47 -14.01
N LEU A 85 12.45 7.30 -13.61
CA LEU A 85 11.34 7.74 -14.48
C LEU A 85 11.85 8.50 -15.72
N GLU A 86 12.93 9.26 -15.59
CA GLU A 86 13.56 9.98 -16.71
C GLU A 86 14.29 9.03 -17.66
N ARG A 87 14.63 7.83 -17.19
CA ARG A 87 15.27 6.76 -17.96
C ARG A 87 14.25 5.77 -18.56
N GLY A 88 12.93 6.02 -18.39
CA GLY A 88 11.88 5.10 -18.82
C GLY A 88 11.83 3.79 -18.02
N ILE A 89 12.38 3.78 -16.80
CA ILE A 89 12.39 2.65 -15.87
C ILE A 89 11.49 2.97 -14.70
N ASP A 90 10.81 1.97 -14.14
CA ASP A 90 9.96 2.16 -12.96
C ASP A 90 10.76 2.68 -11.77
N ARG A 91 10.17 3.64 -11.04
CA ARG A 91 10.76 4.23 -9.84
C ARG A 91 11.12 3.19 -8.78
N ALA A 92 10.31 2.15 -8.65
CA ALA A 92 10.47 1.12 -7.62
C ALA A 92 10.64 -0.25 -8.25
N SER A 93 11.57 -1.03 -7.72
CA SER A 93 11.68 -2.46 -7.95
C SER A 93 11.83 -3.18 -6.60
N ALA A 94 11.37 -4.41 -6.52
CA ALA A 94 11.41 -5.12 -5.25
C ALA A 94 11.55 -6.63 -5.43
N VAL A 95 12.09 -7.27 -4.39
CA VAL A 95 12.09 -8.72 -4.24
C VAL A 95 11.60 -9.06 -2.83
N ILE A 96 10.87 -10.17 -2.71
CA ILE A 96 10.53 -10.79 -1.43
C ILE A 96 11.20 -12.15 -1.33
N ILE A 97 11.80 -12.42 -0.19
CA ILE A 97 12.26 -13.75 0.20
C ILE A 97 11.31 -14.27 1.26
N LEU A 98 10.73 -15.45 1.03
CA LEU A 98 9.92 -16.16 2.03
C LEU A 98 10.74 -17.26 2.70
N ASN A 99 10.63 -17.34 4.03
CA ASN A 99 11.31 -18.30 4.87
C ASN A 99 10.32 -19.26 5.53
N SER A 100 10.70 -20.52 5.65
CA SER A 100 9.98 -21.48 6.47
C SER A 100 9.98 -21.06 7.94
N VAL A 101 8.83 -20.94 8.55
CA VAL A 101 8.71 -20.62 9.98
C VAL A 101 9.19 -21.77 10.89
N THR A 102 9.30 -22.99 10.36
CA THR A 102 9.74 -24.17 11.09
C THR A 102 11.27 -24.32 11.10
N THR A 103 11.91 -24.01 9.95
CA THR A 103 13.34 -24.30 9.77
C THR A 103 14.19 -23.04 9.56
N GLY A 104 13.57 -21.88 9.37
CA GLY A 104 14.23 -20.63 9.00
C GLY A 104 14.78 -20.59 7.56
N ARG A 105 14.71 -21.70 6.81
CA ARG A 105 15.29 -21.80 5.47
C ARG A 105 14.47 -21.00 4.45
N PRO A 106 15.11 -20.24 3.55
CA PRO A 106 14.40 -19.62 2.43
C PRO A 106 13.87 -20.71 1.49
N HIS A 107 12.63 -20.52 1.01
CA HIS A 107 11.97 -21.48 0.12
C HIS A 107 11.38 -20.82 -1.14
N ALA A 108 11.24 -19.48 -1.15
CA ALA A 108 10.75 -18.76 -2.32
C ALA A 108 11.41 -17.37 -2.45
N ILE A 109 11.59 -16.94 -3.70
CA ILE A 109 11.94 -15.57 -4.08
C ILE A 109 10.91 -15.11 -5.11
N LEU A 110 10.26 -13.97 -4.83
CA LEU A 110 9.20 -13.40 -5.68
C LEU A 110 9.60 -12.00 -6.15
N GLU A 111 9.29 -11.69 -7.42
CA GLU A 111 9.18 -10.29 -7.81
C GLU A 111 8.12 -9.60 -6.93
N ALA A 112 8.42 -8.44 -6.39
CA ALA A 112 7.61 -7.86 -5.33
C ALA A 112 7.16 -6.41 -5.57
N SER A 113 7.50 -5.78 -6.67
CA SER A 113 6.96 -4.45 -7.00
C SER A 113 5.45 -4.53 -7.25
N ILE A 114 5.00 -5.60 -7.94
CA ILE A 114 3.59 -5.90 -8.18
C ILE A 114 2.87 -6.20 -6.87
N ILE A 115 3.44 -7.07 -6.02
CA ILE A 115 2.89 -7.40 -4.71
C ILE A 115 2.76 -6.12 -3.86
N SER A 116 3.80 -5.28 -3.84
CA SER A 116 3.81 -4.02 -3.09
C SER A 116 2.75 -3.03 -3.57
N ALA A 117 2.52 -2.92 -4.89
CA ALA A 117 1.47 -2.07 -5.44
C ALA A 117 0.08 -2.61 -5.07
N LYS A 118 -0.17 -3.91 -5.29
CA LYS A 118 -1.48 -4.54 -5.03
C LYS A 118 -1.85 -4.56 -3.54
N ARG A 119 -0.90 -4.86 -2.61
CA ARG A 119 -1.20 -4.81 -1.18
C ARG A 119 -1.46 -3.38 -0.69
N THR A 120 -0.80 -2.38 -1.30
CA THR A 120 -1.05 -0.97 -0.99
C THR A 120 -2.43 -0.54 -1.47
N ALA A 121 -2.80 -0.91 -2.68
CA ALA A 121 -4.13 -0.67 -3.22
C ALA A 121 -5.23 -1.40 -2.43
N ALA A 122 -4.98 -2.63 -2.02
CA ALA A 122 -5.90 -3.41 -1.17
C ALA A 122 -6.10 -2.76 0.21
N SER A 123 -5.03 -2.23 0.82
CA SER A 123 -5.11 -1.48 2.08
C SER A 123 -5.97 -0.22 1.93
N ALA A 124 -5.75 0.57 0.87
CA ALA A 124 -6.53 1.77 0.58
C ALA A 124 -8.01 1.44 0.31
N ALA A 125 -8.30 0.41 -0.48
CA ALA A 125 -9.67 -0.02 -0.78
C ALA A 125 -10.38 -0.60 0.45
N LEU A 126 -9.67 -1.35 1.30
CA LEU A 126 -10.19 -1.82 2.59
C LEU A 126 -10.57 -0.63 3.48
N ALA A 127 -9.68 0.36 3.60
CA ALA A 127 -9.94 1.57 4.37
C ALA A 127 -11.14 2.34 3.80
N ALA A 128 -11.20 2.56 2.49
CA ALA A 128 -12.33 3.21 1.86
C ALA A 128 -13.64 2.48 2.14
N ARG A 129 -13.71 1.16 1.94
CA ARG A 129 -14.89 0.35 2.23
C ARG A 129 -15.33 0.41 3.70
N THR A 130 -14.37 0.56 4.61
CA THR A 130 -14.61 0.53 6.05
C THR A 130 -14.98 1.91 6.59
N LEU A 131 -14.31 2.96 6.12
CA LEU A 131 -14.39 4.32 6.68
C LEU A 131 -15.33 5.24 5.91
N HIS A 132 -15.56 5.01 4.61
CA HIS A 132 -16.41 5.87 3.80
C HIS A 132 -17.89 5.60 4.07
N THR A 133 -18.63 6.67 4.30
CA THR A 133 -20.03 6.58 4.74
C THR A 133 -20.96 6.14 3.63
N HIS A 134 -20.75 6.70 2.41
CA HIS A 134 -21.63 6.44 1.26
C HIS A 134 -21.25 5.14 0.56
N ARG A 135 -22.26 4.27 0.34
CA ARG A 135 -22.07 3.03 -0.44
C ARG A 135 -22.15 3.28 -1.94
N ASN A 136 -22.83 4.32 -2.36
CA ASN A 136 -22.88 4.76 -3.73
C ASN A 136 -21.80 5.84 -3.94
N VAL A 137 -20.67 5.46 -4.52
CA VAL A 137 -19.52 6.32 -4.79
C VAL A 137 -19.45 6.53 -6.30
N PRO A 138 -19.99 7.63 -6.86
CA PRO A 138 -20.01 7.85 -8.31
C PRO A 138 -18.66 8.29 -8.87
N SER A 139 -17.84 8.92 -8.06
CA SER A 139 -16.56 9.48 -8.47
C SER A 139 -15.46 9.33 -7.41
N VAL A 140 -14.21 9.43 -7.86
CA VAL A 140 -13.02 9.43 -7.01
C VAL A 140 -12.04 10.49 -7.52
N SER A 141 -11.48 11.28 -6.62
CA SER A 141 -10.40 12.22 -6.92
C SER A 141 -9.03 11.57 -6.64
N LEU A 142 -8.12 11.60 -7.62
CA LEU A 142 -6.80 11.00 -7.55
C LEU A 142 -5.72 12.08 -7.66
N ILE A 143 -4.94 12.26 -6.60
CA ILE A 143 -3.77 13.15 -6.55
C ILE A 143 -2.51 12.31 -6.71
N GLY A 144 -1.76 12.55 -7.79
CA GLY A 144 -0.61 11.76 -8.22
C GLY A 144 -1.01 10.67 -9.22
N CYS A 145 -0.62 10.86 -10.48
CA CYS A 145 -0.94 9.99 -11.60
C CYS A 145 0.18 8.94 -11.84
N GLY A 146 0.39 8.08 -10.85
CA GLY A 146 1.38 7.00 -10.86
C GLY A 146 0.77 5.61 -10.69
N LEU A 147 1.64 4.58 -10.73
CA LEU A 147 1.24 3.16 -10.60
C LEU A 147 0.37 2.90 -9.37
N ILE A 148 0.68 3.52 -8.23
CA ILE A 148 -0.05 3.25 -6.98
C ILE A 148 -1.51 3.69 -7.10
N ASN A 149 -1.79 4.91 -7.58
CA ASN A 149 -3.18 5.35 -7.82
C ASN A 149 -3.84 4.56 -8.95
N PHE A 150 -3.09 4.05 -9.93
CA PHE A 150 -3.63 3.18 -10.96
C PHE A 150 -4.12 1.83 -10.39
N GLU A 151 -3.39 1.25 -9.45
CA GLU A 151 -3.85 0.04 -8.74
C GLU A 151 -4.94 0.37 -7.72
N ILE A 152 -4.84 1.49 -6.97
CA ILE A 152 -5.87 1.91 -6.00
C ILE A 152 -7.24 2.04 -6.69
N GLN A 153 -7.34 2.72 -7.83
CA GLN A 153 -8.62 2.84 -8.54
C GLN A 153 -9.19 1.47 -8.95
N ARG A 154 -8.33 0.51 -9.40
CA ARG A 154 -8.74 -0.86 -9.72
C ARG A 154 -9.39 -1.54 -8.51
N PHE A 155 -8.75 -1.46 -7.36
CA PHE A 155 -9.25 -2.03 -6.12
C PHE A 155 -10.49 -1.29 -5.59
N LEU A 156 -10.54 0.04 -5.72
CA LEU A 156 -11.72 0.82 -5.36
C LEU A 156 -12.94 0.43 -6.20
N MET A 157 -12.78 0.21 -7.50
CA MET A 157 -13.86 -0.27 -8.37
C MET A 157 -14.35 -1.67 -7.99
N SER A 158 -13.51 -2.52 -7.42
CA SER A 158 -13.95 -3.83 -6.92
C SER A 158 -14.82 -3.74 -5.67
N VAL A 159 -14.69 -2.68 -4.87
CA VAL A 159 -15.48 -2.46 -3.64
C VAL A 159 -16.61 -1.45 -3.82
N PHE A 160 -16.51 -0.56 -4.82
CA PHE A 160 -17.52 0.43 -5.21
C PHE A 160 -17.81 0.35 -6.73
N PRO A 161 -18.66 -0.60 -7.17
CA PRO A 161 -18.99 -0.73 -8.60
C PRO A 161 -19.72 0.47 -9.19
N SER A 162 -20.19 1.39 -8.36
CA SER A 162 -20.84 2.64 -8.75
C SER A 162 -19.90 3.70 -9.31
N ILE A 163 -18.58 3.55 -9.14
CA ILE A 163 -17.59 4.50 -9.66
C ILE A 163 -17.70 4.56 -11.19
N LYS A 164 -17.91 5.78 -11.73
CA LYS A 164 -18.01 6.08 -13.15
C LYS A 164 -17.04 7.16 -13.60
N THR A 165 -16.60 8.02 -12.67
CA THR A 165 -15.76 9.18 -12.99
C THR A 165 -14.53 9.20 -12.10
N LEU A 166 -13.38 9.47 -12.71
CA LEU A 166 -12.11 9.74 -12.02
C LEU A 166 -11.69 11.17 -12.31
N TYR A 167 -11.46 11.97 -11.29
CA TYR A 167 -10.83 13.27 -11.39
C TYR A 167 -9.34 13.13 -11.10
N LEU A 168 -8.50 13.61 -12.02
CA LEU A 168 -7.06 13.34 -12.04
C LEU A 168 -6.27 14.63 -11.88
N TYR A 169 -5.39 14.66 -10.88
CA TYR A 169 -4.44 15.75 -10.71
C TYR A 169 -3.02 15.22 -10.57
N ASP A 170 -2.10 15.81 -11.30
CA ASP A 170 -0.66 15.62 -11.12
C ASP A 170 0.04 16.96 -11.31
N LEU A 171 1.11 17.20 -10.57
CA LEU A 171 1.92 18.41 -10.73
C LEU A 171 2.44 18.57 -12.18
N LYS A 172 2.66 17.45 -12.87
CA LYS A 172 2.98 17.39 -14.30
C LYS A 172 1.73 16.99 -15.09
N VAL A 173 1.05 17.95 -15.71
CA VAL A 173 -0.20 17.72 -16.48
C VAL A 173 -0.07 16.59 -17.49
N ASP A 174 1.07 16.48 -18.17
CA ASP A 174 1.34 15.40 -19.14
C ASP A 174 1.20 14.01 -18.52
N ARG A 175 1.58 13.85 -17.25
CA ARG A 175 1.39 12.57 -16.52
C ARG A 175 -0.09 12.27 -16.29
N ALA A 176 -0.89 13.28 -15.95
CA ALA A 176 -2.35 13.11 -15.81
C ALA A 176 -3.00 12.73 -17.15
N VAL A 177 -2.55 13.32 -18.26
CA VAL A 177 -3.01 12.97 -19.61
C VAL A 177 -2.65 11.53 -19.99
N GLN A 178 -1.41 11.10 -19.70
CA GLN A 178 -0.97 9.72 -19.94
C GLN A 178 -1.75 8.73 -19.07
N PHE A 179 -1.99 9.08 -17.80
CA PHE A 179 -2.77 8.27 -16.88
C PHE A 179 -4.24 8.13 -17.36
N LYS A 180 -4.86 9.23 -17.81
CA LYS A 180 -6.18 9.21 -18.44
C LYS A 180 -6.24 8.23 -19.61
N ALA A 181 -5.24 8.25 -20.49
CA ALA A 181 -5.16 7.33 -21.62
C ALA A 181 -5.03 5.86 -21.16
N ALA A 182 -4.23 5.59 -20.12
CA ALA A 182 -4.10 4.26 -19.52
C ALA A 182 -5.42 3.79 -18.89
N CYS A 183 -6.14 4.67 -18.18
CA CYS A 183 -7.47 4.37 -17.62
C CYS A 183 -8.48 4.00 -18.71
N LYS A 184 -8.54 4.78 -19.79
CA LYS A 184 -9.43 4.50 -20.93
C LYS A 184 -9.16 3.13 -21.57
N LYS A 185 -7.88 2.73 -21.63
CA LYS A 185 -7.48 1.42 -22.17
C LYS A 185 -7.86 0.26 -21.23
N ALA A 186 -7.69 0.46 -19.92
CA ALA A 186 -7.88 -0.60 -18.94
C ALA A 186 -9.35 -0.74 -18.46
N PHE A 187 -10.12 0.35 -18.47
CA PHE A 187 -11.46 0.45 -17.87
C PHE A 187 -12.42 1.20 -18.82
N ALA A 188 -12.93 0.52 -19.83
CA ALA A 188 -13.71 1.12 -20.92
C ALA A 188 -14.99 1.85 -20.45
N HIS A 189 -15.53 1.53 -19.27
CA HIS A 189 -16.76 2.10 -18.72
C HIS A 189 -16.52 3.30 -17.79
N ILE A 190 -15.26 3.72 -17.59
CA ILE A 190 -14.86 4.81 -16.69
C ILE A 190 -14.54 6.07 -17.51
N SER A 191 -15.14 7.19 -17.12
CA SER A 191 -14.69 8.52 -17.54
C SER A 191 -13.52 8.98 -16.68
N ALA A 192 -12.54 9.63 -17.29
CA ALA A 192 -11.42 10.22 -16.57
C ALA A 192 -11.24 11.67 -17.03
N GLU A 193 -11.17 12.60 -16.08
CA GLU A 193 -11.07 14.03 -16.31
C GLU A 193 -9.81 14.59 -15.67
N VAL A 194 -9.01 15.34 -16.43
CA VAL A 194 -7.82 16.00 -15.90
C VAL A 194 -8.23 17.36 -15.35
N VAL A 195 -7.94 17.57 -14.07
CA VAL A 195 -8.16 18.83 -13.36
C VAL A 195 -6.81 19.47 -13.07
N THR A 196 -6.68 20.75 -13.30
CA THR A 196 -5.40 21.49 -13.14
C THR A 196 -5.33 22.30 -11.86
N ASP A 197 -6.45 22.54 -11.20
CA ASP A 197 -6.52 23.18 -9.89
C ASP A 197 -6.76 22.15 -8.79
N LEU A 198 -5.96 22.20 -7.73
CA LEU A 198 -6.03 21.22 -6.65
C LEU A 198 -7.30 21.36 -5.81
N ASN A 199 -7.79 22.60 -5.59
CA ASN A 199 -9.01 22.82 -4.81
C ASN A 199 -10.25 22.38 -5.59
N GLU A 200 -10.26 22.62 -6.92
CA GLU A 200 -11.29 22.10 -7.80
C GLU A 200 -11.34 20.57 -7.73
N LEU A 201 -10.19 19.90 -7.78
CA LEU A 201 -10.12 18.44 -7.65
C LEU A 201 -10.63 17.96 -6.29
N LEU A 202 -10.21 18.60 -5.19
CA LEU A 202 -10.66 18.24 -3.83
C LEU A 202 -12.17 18.37 -3.70
N GLY A 203 -12.79 19.39 -4.32
CA GLY A 203 -14.25 19.59 -4.32
C GLY A 203 -15.01 18.65 -5.25
N ALA A 204 -14.35 17.90 -6.13
CA ALA A 204 -15.01 17.10 -7.16
C ALA A 204 -15.53 15.74 -6.66
N SER A 205 -15.05 15.24 -5.51
CA SER A 205 -15.43 13.94 -4.97
C SER A 205 -15.24 13.89 -3.45
N ASP A 206 -16.10 13.15 -2.77
CA ASP A 206 -16.01 12.88 -1.32
C ASP A 206 -15.07 11.71 -0.95
N LEU A 207 -14.55 11.01 -1.96
CA LEU A 207 -13.49 10.01 -1.81
C LEU A 207 -12.25 10.46 -2.57
N VAL A 208 -11.16 10.72 -1.85
CA VAL A 208 -9.90 11.23 -2.41
C VAL A 208 -8.75 10.26 -2.11
N SER A 209 -7.92 9.97 -3.11
CA SER A 209 -6.69 9.20 -2.92
C SER A 209 -5.46 10.04 -3.26
N ILE A 210 -4.51 10.10 -2.33
CA ILE A 210 -3.26 10.84 -2.46
C ILE A 210 -2.09 9.85 -2.49
N ALA A 211 -1.46 9.71 -3.66
CA ALA A 211 -0.32 8.82 -3.85
C ALA A 211 0.74 9.49 -4.73
N THR A 212 1.47 10.43 -4.15
CA THR A 212 2.48 11.24 -4.80
C THR A 212 3.92 10.84 -4.41
N THR A 213 4.89 11.63 -4.84
CA THR A 213 6.29 11.54 -4.43
C THR A 213 6.74 12.76 -3.62
N ALA A 214 5.80 13.49 -3.04
CA ALA A 214 6.09 14.64 -2.21
C ALA A 214 7.04 14.28 -1.05
N ILE A 215 7.99 15.16 -0.77
CA ILE A 215 8.94 15.04 0.35
C ILE A 215 8.63 16.03 1.47
N GLN A 216 7.79 17.02 1.17
CA GLN A 216 7.31 18.05 2.10
C GLN A 216 5.81 18.30 1.89
N PRO A 217 5.06 18.65 2.95
CA PRO A 217 3.66 18.99 2.87
C PRO A 217 3.37 20.19 1.97
N TYR A 218 2.36 20.07 1.12
CA TYR A 218 1.89 21.14 0.23
C TYR A 218 0.38 21.38 0.29
N ILE A 219 -0.41 20.43 0.82
CA ILE A 219 -1.84 20.61 1.10
C ILE A 219 -1.98 21.18 2.49
N ARG A 220 -2.50 22.42 2.59
CA ARG A 220 -2.52 23.20 3.82
C ARG A 220 -3.90 23.30 4.47
N ASP A 221 -4.95 22.97 3.75
CA ASP A 221 -6.32 22.88 4.26
C ASP A 221 -7.16 21.93 3.41
N PHE A 222 -8.35 21.63 3.88
CA PHE A 222 -9.38 20.83 3.22
C PHE A 222 -10.69 21.60 3.05
N ALA A 223 -10.63 22.94 2.93
CA ALA A 223 -11.81 23.79 2.80
C ALA A 223 -12.69 23.45 1.59
N ALA A 224 -12.10 22.87 0.55
CA ALA A 224 -12.83 22.44 -0.64
C ALA A 224 -13.51 21.07 -0.49
N LEU A 225 -13.13 20.24 0.49
CA LEU A 225 -13.76 18.94 0.71
C LEU A 225 -15.14 19.07 1.33
N ALA A 226 -16.09 18.27 0.87
CA ALA A 226 -17.39 18.16 1.52
C ALA A 226 -17.26 17.56 2.94
N PRO A 227 -18.12 17.98 3.90
CA PRO A 227 -18.21 17.30 5.18
C PRO A 227 -18.40 15.79 5.01
N GLY A 228 -17.78 14.99 5.88
CA GLY A 228 -17.88 13.54 5.80
C GLY A 228 -17.01 12.88 4.72
N SER A 229 -16.17 13.62 4.01
CA SER A 229 -15.23 13.08 3.01
C SER A 229 -14.23 12.10 3.63
N THR A 230 -13.71 11.21 2.78
CA THR A 230 -12.66 10.25 3.15
C THR A 230 -11.42 10.47 2.28
N VAL A 231 -10.27 10.61 2.92
CA VAL A 231 -8.97 10.81 2.27
C VAL A 231 -8.05 9.61 2.53
N LEU A 232 -7.63 8.94 1.47
CA LEU A 232 -6.66 7.86 1.49
C LEU A 232 -5.26 8.47 1.27
N HIS A 233 -4.59 8.84 2.36
CA HIS A 233 -3.29 9.53 2.34
C HIS A 233 -2.13 8.53 2.27
N VAL A 234 -1.96 7.88 1.12
CA VAL A 234 -1.03 6.75 0.93
C VAL A 234 0.44 7.18 0.81
N SER A 235 0.70 8.37 0.29
CA SER A 235 2.07 8.92 0.16
C SER A 235 2.65 9.51 1.44
N LEU A 236 1.81 9.83 2.42
CA LEU A 236 2.17 10.19 3.80
C LEU A 236 2.88 11.53 4.05
N ARG A 237 3.20 12.32 3.03
CA ARG A 237 3.97 13.57 3.21
C ARG A 237 3.35 14.77 2.53
N ASP A 238 2.10 14.68 2.13
CA ASP A 238 1.41 15.67 1.32
C ASP A 238 0.66 16.70 2.18
N LEU A 239 0.18 16.27 3.35
CA LEU A 239 -0.66 17.06 4.24
C LEU A 239 0.17 17.82 5.27
N ALA A 240 -0.15 19.10 5.47
CA ALA A 240 0.42 19.88 6.57
C ALA A 240 -0.01 19.31 7.94
N PRO A 241 0.82 19.44 9.00
CA PRO A 241 0.46 18.97 10.34
C PRO A 241 -0.89 19.50 10.84
N GLU A 242 -1.20 20.75 10.53
CA GLU A 242 -2.46 21.41 10.92
C GLU A 242 -3.67 20.73 10.26
N VAL A 243 -3.53 20.24 9.02
CA VAL A 243 -4.57 19.46 8.33
C VAL A 243 -4.81 18.14 9.05
N ILE A 244 -3.73 17.42 9.40
CA ILE A 244 -3.83 16.18 10.19
C ILE A 244 -4.58 16.46 11.51
N LEU A 245 -4.20 17.51 12.25
CA LEU A 245 -4.82 17.85 13.54
C LEU A 245 -6.29 18.23 13.45
N SER A 246 -6.76 18.69 12.29
CA SER A 246 -8.18 19.07 12.08
C SER A 246 -9.08 17.89 11.67
N CYS A 247 -8.50 16.70 11.42
CA CYS A 247 -9.21 15.57 10.85
C CYS A 247 -9.44 14.42 11.84
N ASP A 248 -10.31 13.49 11.46
CA ASP A 248 -10.46 12.17 12.10
C ASP A 248 -9.38 11.23 11.53
N ASN A 249 -8.33 10.98 12.31
CA ASN A 249 -7.15 10.25 11.83
C ASN A 249 -7.24 8.76 12.16
N VAL A 250 -7.16 7.94 11.13
CA VAL A 250 -7.04 6.47 11.21
C VAL A 250 -5.72 6.06 10.54
N VAL A 251 -4.98 5.16 11.16
CA VAL A 251 -3.68 4.70 10.68
C VAL A 251 -3.65 3.18 10.53
N ASP A 252 -2.60 2.62 9.97
CA ASP A 252 -2.38 1.17 9.99
C ASP A 252 -1.70 0.72 11.28
N ASP A 253 -0.70 1.47 11.75
CA ASP A 253 0.01 1.26 13.00
C ASP A 253 0.57 2.60 13.51
N VAL A 254 0.32 2.91 14.80
CA VAL A 254 0.69 4.20 15.40
C VAL A 254 2.21 4.38 15.49
N ASP A 255 2.94 3.33 15.89
CA ASP A 255 4.38 3.42 16.06
C ASP A 255 5.14 3.49 14.73
N HIS A 256 4.59 2.87 13.68
CA HIS A 256 5.17 2.91 12.35
C HIS A 256 4.90 4.23 11.63
N VAL A 257 3.69 4.78 11.71
CA VAL A 257 3.33 6.01 11.00
C VAL A 257 3.95 7.25 11.63
N CYS A 258 4.15 7.29 12.94
CA CYS A 258 4.82 8.37 13.67
C CYS A 258 6.35 8.33 13.49
N ARG A 259 6.82 8.16 12.24
CA ARG A 259 8.22 8.06 11.86
C ARG A 259 8.50 8.66 10.48
N ALA A 260 9.77 8.72 10.13
CA ALA A 260 10.25 9.03 8.78
C ALA A 260 9.67 10.32 8.17
N GLN A 261 9.38 11.32 9.02
CA GLN A 261 8.84 12.63 8.62
C GLN A 261 7.54 12.50 7.81
N THR A 262 6.65 11.58 8.21
CA THR A 262 5.29 11.56 7.68
C THR A 262 4.51 12.78 8.17
N SER A 263 3.41 13.14 7.53
CA SER A 263 2.52 14.22 8.00
C SER A 263 2.01 13.96 9.43
N VAL A 264 1.73 12.69 9.76
CA VAL A 264 1.32 12.27 11.11
C VAL A 264 2.48 12.45 12.12
N HIS A 265 3.72 12.08 11.75
CA HIS A 265 4.90 12.31 12.58
C HIS A 265 5.17 13.80 12.80
N LEU A 266 4.98 14.64 11.78
CA LEU A 266 5.12 16.09 11.93
C LEU A 266 4.05 16.67 12.87
N ALA A 267 2.81 16.16 12.83
CA ALA A 267 1.76 16.54 13.76
C ALA A 267 2.08 16.12 15.21
N GLU A 268 2.65 14.90 15.42
CA GLU A 268 3.16 14.46 16.71
C GLU A 268 4.27 15.39 17.22
N GLN A 269 5.24 15.75 16.37
CA GLN A 269 6.31 16.67 16.75
C GLN A 269 5.81 18.07 17.10
N LEU A 270 4.75 18.53 16.45
CA LEU A 270 4.13 19.84 16.71
C LEU A 270 3.38 19.86 18.05
N THR A 271 2.66 18.78 18.39
CA THR A 271 1.80 18.73 19.58
C THR A 271 2.43 18.06 20.80
N GLY A 272 3.47 17.24 20.58
CA GLY A 272 4.08 16.39 21.61
C GLY A 272 3.21 15.20 22.04
N THR A 273 2.11 14.91 21.34
CA THR A 273 1.16 13.85 21.68
C THR A 273 0.67 13.12 20.41
N ARG A 274 0.09 11.92 20.59
CA ARG A 274 -0.55 11.11 19.55
C ARG A 274 -2.06 11.04 19.70
N GLU A 275 -2.66 11.79 20.62
CA GLU A 275 -4.10 11.75 20.92
C GLU A 275 -4.99 12.15 19.72
N PHE A 276 -4.45 12.83 18.73
CA PHE A 276 -5.13 13.14 17.48
C PHE A 276 -5.31 11.92 16.56
N ILE A 277 -4.63 10.81 16.83
CA ILE A 277 -4.84 9.52 16.13
C ILE A 277 -5.94 8.78 16.88
N ARG A 278 -7.11 8.65 16.24
CA ARG A 278 -8.27 8.01 16.88
C ARG A 278 -8.08 6.51 17.09
N CYS A 279 -7.62 5.79 16.06
CA CYS A 279 -7.48 4.33 16.12
C CYS A 279 -6.68 3.79 14.91
N SER A 280 -6.40 2.49 14.94
CA SER A 280 -5.93 1.77 13.76
C SER A 280 -7.10 1.29 12.89
N LEU A 281 -6.82 1.01 11.60
CA LEU A 281 -7.80 0.39 10.70
C LEU A 281 -8.23 -0.99 11.22
N ALA A 282 -7.32 -1.74 11.85
CA ALA A 282 -7.63 -3.02 12.47
C ALA A 282 -8.64 -2.91 13.62
N ASP A 283 -8.62 -1.82 14.39
CA ASP A 283 -9.61 -1.58 15.44
C ASP A 283 -11.01 -1.41 14.85
N VAL A 284 -11.10 -0.73 13.71
CA VAL A 284 -12.39 -0.55 13.02
C VAL A 284 -12.86 -1.86 12.39
N THR A 285 -11.99 -2.58 11.67
CA THR A 285 -12.39 -3.83 10.98
C THR A 285 -12.77 -4.95 11.94
N SER A 286 -12.22 -4.94 13.15
CA SER A 286 -12.56 -5.88 14.24
C SER A 286 -13.70 -5.41 15.15
N GLY A 287 -14.29 -4.23 14.89
CA GLY A 287 -15.41 -3.68 15.66
C GLY A 287 -15.02 -3.10 17.04
N ARG A 288 -13.73 -2.90 17.32
CA ARG A 288 -13.24 -2.27 18.56
C ARG A 288 -13.38 -0.74 18.53
N ALA A 289 -13.42 -0.13 17.34
CA ALA A 289 -13.64 1.29 17.15
C ALA A 289 -14.73 1.53 16.10
N PRO A 290 -15.51 2.64 16.20
CA PRO A 290 -16.47 3.00 15.18
C PRO A 290 -15.75 3.36 13.87
N ALA A 291 -16.45 3.21 12.74
CA ALA A 291 -15.91 3.51 11.40
C ALA A 291 -15.45 4.97 11.28
N ARG A 292 -16.17 5.90 11.94
CA ARG A 292 -15.90 7.34 11.93
C ARG A 292 -16.09 7.93 13.31
N LYS A 293 -15.48 9.08 13.56
CA LYS A 293 -15.68 9.86 14.77
C LYS A 293 -17.10 10.43 14.82
N ASP A 294 -17.55 11.01 13.72
CA ASP A 294 -18.87 11.59 13.49
C ASP A 294 -19.20 11.64 12.00
N ALA A 295 -20.36 12.18 11.63
CA ALA A 295 -20.83 12.21 10.25
C ALA A 295 -20.11 13.26 9.39
N ASP A 296 -19.67 14.37 9.97
CA ASP A 296 -19.19 15.56 9.26
C ASP A 296 -17.67 15.65 9.19
N SER A 297 -16.96 15.04 10.13
CA SER A 297 -15.49 15.05 10.15
C SER A 297 -14.91 14.43 8.88
N ILE A 298 -13.89 15.07 8.32
CA ILE A 298 -13.07 14.48 7.26
C ILE A 298 -12.24 13.38 7.89
N THR A 299 -12.40 12.14 7.41
CA THR A 299 -11.60 11.00 7.88
C THR A 299 -10.39 10.80 6.97
N VAL A 300 -9.19 10.83 7.56
CA VAL A 300 -7.92 10.61 6.85
C VAL A 300 -7.36 9.25 7.26
N PHE A 301 -7.14 8.39 6.28
CA PHE A 301 -6.40 7.14 6.48
C PHE A 301 -4.96 7.30 6.00
N SER A 302 -4.00 7.21 6.92
CA SER A 302 -2.57 7.36 6.67
C SER A 302 -1.81 6.05 6.96
N PRO A 303 -1.73 5.10 6.01
CA PRO A 303 -1.01 3.84 6.21
C PRO A 303 0.49 4.01 5.98
N PHE A 304 1.33 3.62 6.91
CA PHE A 304 2.79 3.54 6.69
C PHE A 304 3.15 2.42 5.70
N GLY A 305 2.40 1.34 5.72
CA GLY A 305 2.62 0.15 4.91
C GLY A 305 3.48 -0.89 5.61
N LEU A 306 2.83 -1.85 6.23
CA LEU A 306 3.45 -2.86 7.09
C LEU A 306 3.96 -4.04 6.27
N GLY A 307 5.13 -4.57 6.63
CA GLY A 307 5.72 -5.75 5.99
C GLY A 307 4.85 -7.02 6.07
N VAL A 308 4.00 -7.14 7.09
CA VAL A 308 3.05 -8.25 7.22
C VAL A 308 2.07 -8.32 6.06
N LEU A 309 1.70 -7.19 5.44
CA LEU A 309 0.84 -7.15 4.26
C LEU A 309 1.54 -7.73 3.03
N ASP A 310 2.85 -7.43 2.91
CA ASP A 310 3.67 -7.99 1.84
C ASP A 310 3.79 -9.50 1.99
N ILE A 311 3.98 -10.02 3.21
CA ILE A 311 4.03 -11.46 3.51
C ILE A 311 2.68 -12.13 3.19
N ALA A 312 1.56 -11.54 3.61
CA ALA A 312 0.22 -12.10 3.35
C ALA A 312 -0.05 -12.29 1.85
N VAL A 313 0.19 -11.24 1.06
CA VAL A 313 -0.05 -11.29 -0.40
C VAL A 313 0.98 -12.16 -1.12
N SER A 314 2.23 -12.20 -0.64
CA SER A 314 3.25 -13.12 -1.16
C SER A 314 2.88 -14.58 -0.93
N ASN A 315 2.35 -14.92 0.25
CA ASN A 315 1.89 -16.28 0.55
C ASN A 315 0.68 -16.68 -0.32
N LEU A 316 -0.22 -15.72 -0.61
CA LEU A 316 -1.33 -15.95 -1.55
C LEU A 316 -0.81 -16.29 -2.96
N ALA A 317 0.17 -15.54 -3.46
CA ALA A 317 0.81 -15.80 -4.76
C ALA A 317 1.57 -17.12 -4.75
N TYR A 318 2.37 -17.38 -3.70
CA TYR A 318 3.14 -18.60 -3.55
C TYR A 318 2.25 -19.84 -3.49
N ALA A 319 1.20 -19.85 -2.68
CA ALA A 319 0.27 -20.98 -2.58
C ALA A 319 -0.41 -21.27 -3.93
N SER A 320 -0.78 -20.22 -4.66
CA SER A 320 -1.34 -20.34 -6.00
C SER A 320 -0.33 -20.89 -7.00
N ALA A 321 0.92 -20.44 -6.96
CA ALA A 321 2.00 -20.93 -7.81
C ALA A 321 2.24 -22.43 -7.60
N ILE A 322 2.28 -22.88 -6.33
CA ILE A 322 2.44 -24.31 -6.01
C ILE A 322 1.26 -25.12 -6.57
N LYS A 323 0.03 -24.67 -6.36
CA LYS A 323 -1.20 -25.34 -6.84
C LYS A 323 -1.23 -25.46 -8.36
N LEU A 324 -0.74 -24.45 -9.09
CA LEU A 324 -0.76 -24.37 -10.55
C LEU A 324 0.53 -24.85 -11.20
N ASN A 325 1.50 -25.33 -10.41
CA ASN A 325 2.86 -25.70 -10.88
C ASN A 325 3.54 -24.59 -11.68
N GLN A 326 3.40 -23.34 -11.26
CA GLN A 326 4.05 -22.18 -11.85
C GLN A 326 5.31 -21.80 -11.08
N GLY A 327 6.23 -21.11 -11.74
CA GLY A 327 7.50 -20.68 -11.19
C GLY A 327 8.69 -21.58 -11.58
N THR A 328 9.89 -21.04 -11.40
CA THR A 328 11.14 -21.76 -11.70
C THR A 328 11.64 -22.43 -10.43
N LEU A 329 11.75 -23.75 -10.46
CA LEU A 329 12.29 -24.55 -9.34
C LEU A 329 13.81 -24.63 -9.42
N ILE A 330 14.49 -24.17 -8.39
CA ILE A 330 15.95 -24.30 -8.23
C ILE A 330 16.19 -25.44 -7.24
N LYS A 331 16.62 -26.59 -7.77
CA LYS A 331 17.00 -27.75 -6.96
C LYS A 331 18.35 -27.51 -6.30
N SER A 332 18.53 -28.06 -5.10
CA SER A 332 19.80 -28.00 -4.34
C SER A 332 20.33 -26.57 -4.15
N PHE A 333 19.42 -25.59 -3.99
CA PHE A 333 19.79 -24.20 -3.74
C PHE A 333 20.56 -24.05 -2.44
N LEU A 334 20.14 -24.75 -1.38
CA LEU A 334 20.86 -24.79 -0.12
C LEU A 334 21.82 -26.00 -0.12
N PRO A 335 23.01 -25.83 0.47
CA PRO A 335 23.97 -26.93 0.59
C PRO A 335 23.41 -28.04 1.48
N GLY A 336 23.89 -29.25 1.30
CA GLY A 336 23.69 -30.37 2.22
C GLY A 336 24.30 -30.09 3.61
N PRO A 337 24.11 -30.98 4.59
CA PRO A 337 24.72 -30.87 5.91
C PRO A 337 26.24 -30.62 5.82
N TRP A 338 26.78 -29.78 6.71
CA TRP A 338 28.20 -29.46 6.65
C TRP A 338 29.10 -30.71 6.82
N THR A 339 28.62 -31.71 7.57
CA THR A 339 29.31 -33.00 7.79
C THR A 339 29.46 -33.85 6.51
N GLU A 340 28.63 -33.59 5.49
CA GLU A 340 28.69 -34.28 4.18
C GLU A 340 29.52 -33.51 3.15
N ARG A 341 30.04 -32.35 3.53
CA ARG A 341 30.81 -31.47 2.64
C ARG A 341 32.32 -31.45 2.93
N ILE A 342 32.75 -32.27 3.90
CA ILE A 342 34.15 -32.40 4.31
C ILE A 342 34.80 -33.56 3.54
#